data_4dbe0ce7013c3a34a481743f74023d71
#
_entry.id   4dbe0ce7013c3a34a481743f74023d71
#
_cell.length_a   1.000
_cell.length_b   1.000
_cell.length_c   1.000
_cell.angle_alpha   90.00
_cell.angle_beta   90.00
_cell.angle_gamma   90.00
#
_symmetry.space_group_name_H-M   'P 1'
#
loop_
_entity.id
_entity.type
_entity.pdbx_description
1 polymer ?
#
loop_
_entity_poly.entity_id
_entity_poly.type
_entity_poly.pdbx_seq_one_letter_code
_entity_poly.pdbx_strand_id
1 'polypeptide(L)'
;MEKMMKTALLYADQAEIYAERGRAISLELEKSRIKKTSDATAHGIGIRVIIKKRLGFAYATDLGKTEELVLRAVTQAKASRRDSDFRTLPSACKYTKTKKCYDASVEKLTPETALEYALEMVNAAKEYHRCIMPTATNLSAGYSEAFVLNSEGIEVSDKGTFFSANISLTADGKVSAEEGQTSRYLKEIDFGWIGREAAHVAVESLRAVSIEKKEMPLILTPRALQSLLSYTTIRQLSAESVQRGQSPYRRGMRLGSEIVNMTDDGTLAGGVCTSKMDGEGVAKQRTLLVRNGMLKNFLYDSYTAHKEGTKSTGNAARGYSTPPRIDATNFIIGGTNCKKKELLGGWGRPQLFATDVIGAHTANRTSGEFSVVIHNGFLVKKGEMKAVKGAMIAGDMPDMLRKIDLIADDVRKVGGLVSPSVRVSSISVASG
;
A
#
# COMPACT_ATOMS: atom_id res chain seq x y z
N MET A 1 24.73 12.38 13.75
CA MET A 1 23.47 13.14 13.79
C MET A 1 23.52 14.25 14.83
N GLU A 2 23.96 14.02 16.08
CA GLU A 2 24.03 15.07 17.10
C GLU A 2 24.87 16.28 16.71
N LYS A 3 26.09 16.09 16.15
CA LYS A 3 26.91 17.21 15.66
C LYS A 3 26.16 18.02 14.61
N MET A 4 25.51 17.36 13.68
CA MET A 4 24.70 18.00 12.63
C MET A 4 23.52 18.78 13.20
N MET A 5 22.83 18.25 14.22
CA MET A 5 21.76 18.94 14.93
C MET A 5 22.28 20.20 15.62
N LYS A 6 23.40 20.11 16.34
CA LYS A 6 24.04 21.27 16.99
C LYS A 6 24.39 22.35 15.95
N THR A 7 24.97 21.97 14.82
CA THR A 7 25.28 22.91 13.73
C THR A 7 24.01 23.56 13.16
N ALA A 8 22.94 22.80 12.96
CA ALA A 8 21.68 23.33 12.43
C ALA A 8 21.05 24.38 13.35
N LEU A 9 21.07 24.12 14.67
CA LEU A 9 20.50 25.02 15.68
C LEU A 9 21.30 26.31 15.89
N LEU A 10 22.50 26.45 15.31
CA LEU A 10 23.17 27.75 15.25
C LEU A 10 22.49 28.72 14.27
N TYR A 11 21.70 28.21 13.33
CA TYR A 11 21.11 28.99 12.24
C TYR A 11 19.59 28.91 12.16
N ALA A 12 18.98 27.94 12.85
CA ALA A 12 17.55 27.64 12.75
C ALA A 12 16.88 27.59 14.13
N ASP A 13 15.61 27.97 14.17
CA ASP A 13 14.78 27.88 15.39
C ASP A 13 14.49 26.43 15.76
N GLN A 14 14.27 25.57 14.73
CA GLN A 14 14.03 24.13 14.89
C GLN A 14 14.70 23.37 13.75
N ALA A 15 15.08 22.14 14.02
CA ALA A 15 15.63 21.24 13.03
C ALA A 15 15.19 19.78 13.25
N GLU A 16 15.12 19.03 12.17
CA GLU A 16 14.83 17.61 12.14
C GLU A 16 15.75 16.91 11.16
N ILE A 17 16.32 15.80 11.58
CA ILE A 17 17.18 14.94 10.78
C ILE A 17 16.48 13.58 10.64
N TYR A 18 16.34 13.15 9.40
CA TYR A 18 15.87 11.82 9.03
C TYR A 18 17.00 11.09 8.30
N ALA A 19 17.38 9.93 8.81
CA ALA A 19 18.36 9.09 8.14
C ALA A 19 17.77 7.70 7.92
N GLU A 20 18.17 7.07 6.83
CA GLU A 20 17.82 5.69 6.56
C GLU A 20 19.00 4.91 6.00
N ARG A 21 19.00 3.62 6.30
CA ARG A 21 19.90 2.65 5.70
C ARG A 21 19.18 1.33 5.49
N GLY A 22 19.62 0.58 4.51
CA GLY A 22 19.03 -0.73 4.24
C GLY A 22 19.82 -1.51 3.22
N ARG A 23 19.42 -2.77 3.04
CA ARG A 23 19.88 -3.64 1.97
C ARG A 23 18.66 -4.23 1.29
N ALA A 24 18.69 -4.29 -0.01
CA ALA A 24 17.66 -4.92 -0.82
C ALA A 24 18.30 -5.84 -1.85
N ILE A 25 17.81 -7.07 -1.91
CA ILE A 25 18.01 -7.99 -3.02
C ILE A 25 16.80 -7.86 -3.93
N SER A 26 17.04 -7.74 -5.23
CA SER A 26 15.99 -7.83 -6.23
C SER A 26 16.41 -8.80 -7.32
N LEU A 27 15.49 -9.66 -7.72
CA LEU A 27 15.65 -10.64 -8.79
C LEU A 27 14.48 -10.50 -9.76
N GLU A 28 14.78 -10.40 -11.03
CA GLU A 28 13.83 -10.44 -12.14
C GLU A 28 14.18 -11.58 -13.08
N LEU A 29 13.24 -12.51 -13.27
CA LEU A 29 13.30 -13.50 -14.32
C LEU A 29 12.38 -13.09 -15.46
N GLU A 30 12.84 -13.22 -16.70
CA GLU A 30 12.04 -13.13 -17.91
C GLU A 30 12.07 -14.47 -18.63
N LYS A 31 10.89 -15.03 -18.92
CA LYS A 31 10.77 -16.38 -19.53
C LYS A 31 11.61 -17.43 -18.82
N SER A 32 11.62 -17.44 -17.50
CA SER A 32 12.36 -18.34 -16.62
C SER A 32 13.90 -18.21 -16.70
N ARG A 33 14.45 -17.13 -17.25
CA ARG A 33 15.88 -16.82 -17.27
C ARG A 33 16.15 -15.57 -16.47
N ILE A 34 17.29 -15.49 -15.81
CA ILE A 34 17.70 -14.29 -15.08
C ILE A 34 17.83 -13.13 -16.07
N LYS A 35 17.02 -12.09 -15.89
CA LYS A 35 17.13 -10.82 -16.61
C LYS A 35 17.96 -9.83 -15.82
N LYS A 36 17.70 -9.76 -14.52
CA LYS A 36 18.39 -8.83 -13.63
C LYS A 36 18.48 -9.41 -12.22
N THR A 37 19.62 -9.25 -11.62
CA THR A 37 19.85 -9.48 -10.19
C THR A 37 20.56 -8.26 -9.61
N SER A 38 20.19 -7.86 -8.41
CA SER A 38 20.83 -6.77 -7.67
C SER A 38 20.85 -7.11 -6.18
N ASP A 39 21.99 -6.90 -5.56
CA ASP A 39 22.16 -6.88 -4.11
C ASP A 39 22.79 -5.53 -3.76
N ALA A 40 22.01 -4.64 -3.20
CA ALA A 40 22.41 -3.25 -3.02
C ALA A 40 22.14 -2.80 -1.58
N THR A 41 23.12 -2.10 -1.04
CA THR A 41 22.95 -1.31 0.19
C THR A 41 22.69 0.14 -0.18
N ALA A 42 21.77 0.76 0.53
CA ALA A 42 21.46 2.17 0.39
C ALA A 42 21.51 2.86 1.77
N HIS A 43 21.96 4.08 1.78
CA HIS A 43 21.89 4.96 2.95
C HIS A 43 21.73 6.39 2.50
N GLY A 44 21.15 7.20 3.37
CA GLY A 44 21.01 8.63 3.10
C GLY A 44 20.52 9.38 4.32
N ILE A 45 20.71 10.67 4.28
CA ILE A 45 20.32 11.60 5.34
C ILE A 45 19.63 12.81 4.74
N GLY A 46 18.49 13.19 5.31
CA GLY A 46 17.80 14.44 5.02
C GLY A 46 17.74 15.33 6.26
N ILE A 47 17.82 16.60 6.06
CA ILE A 47 17.62 17.60 7.11
C ILE A 47 16.51 18.57 6.71
N ARG A 48 15.63 18.85 7.64
CA ARG A 48 14.60 19.90 7.58
C ARG A 48 14.93 20.95 8.63
N VAL A 49 15.02 22.20 8.24
CA VAL A 49 15.25 23.32 9.17
C VAL A 49 14.11 24.33 9.07
N ILE A 50 13.79 24.95 10.19
CA ILE A 50 12.76 25.99 10.28
C ILE A 50 13.40 27.27 10.80
N ILE A 51 13.25 28.37 10.06
CA ILE A 51 13.75 29.70 10.39
C ILE A 51 12.60 30.69 10.27
N LYS A 52 12.10 31.22 11.40
CA LYS A 52 10.98 32.17 11.43
C LYS A 52 9.77 31.69 10.62
N LYS A 53 9.41 30.39 10.79
CA LYS A 53 8.35 29.69 10.05
C LYS A 53 8.64 29.54 8.54
N ARG A 54 9.87 29.55 8.11
CA ARG A 54 10.29 29.27 6.75
C ARG A 54 10.96 27.91 6.75
N LEU A 55 10.56 27.04 5.88
CA LEU A 55 11.06 25.67 5.79
C LEU A 55 12.16 25.58 4.73
N GLY A 56 13.26 24.92 5.09
CA GLY A 56 14.29 24.48 4.17
C GLY A 56 14.56 22.99 4.33
N PHE A 57 14.86 22.33 3.23
CA PHE A 57 15.13 20.90 3.19
C PHE A 57 16.33 20.61 2.29
N ALA A 58 17.22 19.75 2.73
CA ALA A 58 18.30 19.24 1.93
C ALA A 58 18.60 17.78 2.28
N TYR A 59 19.17 17.03 1.36
CA TYR A 59 19.55 15.63 1.57
C TYR A 59 20.88 15.29 0.89
N ALA A 60 21.50 14.20 1.37
CA ALA A 60 22.73 13.66 0.83
C ALA A 60 22.84 12.15 1.09
N THR A 61 23.63 11.48 0.25
CA THR A 61 24.12 10.11 0.48
C THR A 61 25.56 10.11 1.02
N ASP A 62 26.32 11.18 0.80
CA ASP A 62 27.64 11.36 1.38
C ASP A 62 27.54 11.94 2.80
N LEU A 63 27.78 11.11 3.79
CA LEU A 63 27.71 11.48 5.21
C LEU A 63 28.94 12.28 5.69
N GLY A 64 29.98 12.44 4.87
CA GLY A 64 31.17 13.26 5.19
C GLY A 64 30.91 14.77 5.11
N LYS A 65 29.85 15.22 4.40
CA LYS A 65 29.55 16.63 4.10
C LYS A 65 28.35 17.18 4.88
N THR A 66 28.21 16.80 6.14
CA THR A 66 27.03 17.17 6.94
C THR A 66 26.89 18.68 7.19
N GLU A 67 27.98 19.43 7.30
CA GLU A 67 27.94 20.90 7.48
C GLU A 67 27.44 21.61 6.22
N GLU A 68 27.95 21.20 5.06
CA GLU A 68 27.47 21.71 3.75
C GLU A 68 25.96 21.43 3.59
N LEU A 69 25.52 20.25 3.97
CA LEU A 69 24.12 19.85 3.90
C LEU A 69 23.24 20.76 4.77
N VAL A 70 23.67 21.08 6.00
CA VAL A 70 22.97 22.03 6.88
C VAL A 70 22.87 23.41 6.24
N LEU A 71 23.98 23.93 5.71
CA LEU A 71 23.99 25.25 5.10
C LEU A 71 23.08 25.33 3.86
N ARG A 72 23.02 24.28 3.07
CA ARG A 72 22.07 24.18 1.94
C ARG A 72 20.62 24.28 2.41
N ALA A 73 20.23 23.54 3.45
CA ALA A 73 18.90 23.62 4.02
C ALA A 73 18.59 25.02 4.59
N VAL A 74 19.55 25.64 5.29
CA VAL A 74 19.44 27.01 5.81
C VAL A 74 19.25 28.03 4.69
N THR A 75 20.03 27.93 3.62
CA THR A 75 19.89 28.82 2.45
C THR A 75 18.52 28.69 1.82
N GLN A 76 18.02 27.46 1.66
CA GLN A 76 16.68 27.23 1.13
C GLN A 76 15.59 27.80 2.07
N ALA A 77 15.72 27.62 3.39
CA ALA A 77 14.78 28.19 4.36
C ALA A 77 14.72 29.72 4.26
N LYS A 78 15.87 30.38 4.16
CA LYS A 78 15.93 31.86 4.00
C LYS A 78 15.25 32.34 2.72
N ALA A 79 15.31 31.55 1.65
CA ALA A 79 14.70 31.87 0.34
C ALA A 79 13.21 31.46 0.27
N SER A 80 12.74 30.58 1.15
CA SER A 80 11.36 30.09 1.10
C SER A 80 10.35 31.11 1.65
N ARG A 81 9.08 30.97 1.27
CA ARG A 81 7.98 31.75 1.82
C ARG A 81 7.74 31.38 3.28
N ARG A 82 7.37 32.37 4.10
CA ARG A 82 6.92 32.11 5.46
C ARG A 82 5.59 31.35 5.44
N ASP A 83 5.53 30.25 6.18
CA ASP A 83 4.33 29.45 6.35
C ASP A 83 3.65 29.83 7.70
N SER A 84 2.57 30.58 7.64
CA SER A 84 1.83 31.00 8.82
C SER A 84 1.21 29.82 9.60
N ASP A 85 0.85 28.73 8.88
CA ASP A 85 0.20 27.57 9.43
C ASP A 85 1.19 26.62 10.16
N PHE A 86 2.47 26.73 9.86
CA PHE A 86 3.49 25.98 10.59
C PHE A 86 3.53 26.40 12.05
N ARG A 87 3.39 25.45 12.97
CA ARG A 87 3.48 25.70 14.43
C ARG A 87 4.80 25.24 15.01
N THR A 88 5.07 23.94 15.00
CA THR A 88 6.27 23.34 15.57
C THR A 88 6.49 21.94 14.97
N LEU A 89 7.71 21.41 15.07
CA LEU A 89 7.99 20.01 14.90
C LEU A 89 7.33 19.18 16.02
N PRO A 90 7.06 17.88 15.78
CA PRO A 90 6.48 17.01 16.81
C PRO A 90 7.42 16.82 17.99
N SER A 91 6.84 16.74 19.19
CA SER A 91 7.58 16.47 20.42
C SER A 91 7.68 14.96 20.72
N ALA A 92 8.60 14.60 21.61
CA ALA A 92 8.78 13.23 22.05
C ALA A 92 7.48 12.60 22.57
N CYS A 93 7.27 11.33 22.26
CA CYS A 93 6.09 10.58 22.63
C CYS A 93 6.46 9.15 23.10
N LYS A 94 5.48 8.46 23.70
CA LYS A 94 5.66 7.04 24.06
C LYS A 94 5.43 6.15 22.85
N TYR A 95 6.34 5.22 22.63
CA TYR A 95 6.25 4.27 21.52
C TYR A 95 5.69 2.93 21.98
N THR A 96 4.77 2.38 21.21
CA THR A 96 4.29 1.01 21.38
C THR A 96 5.31 0.03 20.81
N LYS A 97 5.59 -1.07 21.52
CA LYS A 97 6.44 -2.14 21.00
C LYS A 97 5.73 -2.84 19.85
N THR A 98 6.25 -2.70 18.65
CA THR A 98 5.76 -3.41 17.47
C THR A 98 6.15 -4.89 17.52
N LYS A 99 5.30 -5.74 16.94
CA LYS A 99 5.49 -7.19 16.92
C LYS A 99 5.58 -7.69 15.48
N LYS A 100 6.44 -8.69 15.25
CA LYS A 100 6.58 -9.36 13.96
C LYS A 100 6.92 -8.38 12.81
N CYS A 101 7.91 -7.51 13.01
CA CYS A 101 8.36 -6.55 12.00
C CYS A 101 9.71 -6.89 11.38
N TYR A 102 10.44 -7.85 11.97
CA TYR A 102 11.79 -8.21 11.56
C TYR A 102 11.99 -9.71 11.56
N ASP A 103 12.57 -10.21 10.46
CA ASP A 103 12.97 -11.62 10.25
C ASP A 103 14.43 -11.68 9.81
N ALA A 104 15.28 -12.31 10.62
CA ALA A 104 16.70 -12.47 10.34
C ALA A 104 16.96 -13.31 9.08
N SER A 105 16.05 -14.22 8.71
CA SER A 105 16.16 -15.02 7.49
C SER A 105 16.04 -14.13 6.23
N VAL A 106 15.16 -13.12 6.26
CA VAL A 106 15.01 -12.14 5.17
C VAL A 106 16.24 -11.24 5.08
N GLU A 107 16.79 -10.76 6.20
CA GLU A 107 17.99 -9.92 6.19
C GLU A 107 19.22 -10.65 5.64
N LYS A 108 19.34 -11.97 5.93
CA LYS A 108 20.46 -12.81 5.50
C LYS A 108 20.27 -13.46 4.12
N LEU A 109 19.17 -13.16 3.44
CA LEU A 109 18.90 -13.72 2.12
C LEU A 109 20.06 -13.44 1.15
N THR A 110 20.35 -14.40 0.28
CA THR A 110 21.34 -14.25 -0.80
C THR A 110 20.64 -14.24 -2.16
N PRO A 111 21.29 -13.73 -3.22
CA PRO A 111 20.75 -13.80 -4.58
C PRO A 111 20.48 -15.23 -5.04
N GLU A 112 21.32 -16.21 -4.63
CA GLU A 112 21.16 -17.62 -4.95
C GLU A 112 19.89 -18.18 -4.34
N THR A 113 19.67 -17.96 -3.05
CA THR A 113 18.43 -18.40 -2.36
C THR A 113 17.20 -17.70 -2.93
N ALA A 114 17.31 -16.42 -3.30
CA ALA A 114 16.23 -15.71 -3.99
C ALA A 114 15.88 -16.36 -5.34
N LEU A 115 16.88 -16.83 -6.07
CA LEU A 115 16.69 -17.57 -7.34
C LEU A 115 15.97 -18.90 -7.10
N GLU A 116 16.34 -19.65 -6.06
CA GLU A 116 15.67 -20.92 -5.70
C GLU A 116 14.16 -20.70 -5.48
N TYR A 117 13.78 -19.69 -4.71
CA TYR A 117 12.37 -19.34 -4.48
C TYR A 117 11.65 -18.87 -5.75
N ALA A 118 12.32 -18.10 -6.59
CA ALA A 118 11.75 -17.69 -7.87
C ALA A 118 11.53 -18.87 -8.82
N LEU A 119 12.44 -19.82 -8.84
CA LEU A 119 12.30 -21.05 -9.62
C LEU A 119 11.23 -22.00 -9.06
N GLU A 120 11.03 -22.02 -7.73
CA GLU A 120 9.92 -22.76 -7.12
C GLU A 120 8.57 -22.24 -7.64
N MET A 121 8.36 -20.93 -7.68
CA MET A 121 7.14 -20.33 -8.28
C MET A 121 6.98 -20.73 -9.75
N VAL A 122 8.05 -20.62 -10.53
CA VAL A 122 8.08 -20.97 -11.96
C VAL A 122 7.74 -22.44 -12.18
N ASN A 123 8.33 -23.35 -11.42
CA ASN A 123 8.11 -24.78 -11.54
C ASN A 123 6.68 -25.15 -11.14
N ALA A 124 6.20 -24.64 -10.00
CA ALA A 124 4.83 -24.87 -9.57
C ALA A 124 3.79 -24.39 -10.58
N ALA A 125 4.06 -23.28 -11.27
CA ALA A 125 3.21 -22.80 -12.36
C ALA A 125 3.23 -23.72 -13.58
N LYS A 126 4.41 -24.17 -14.02
CA LYS A 126 4.57 -25.05 -15.19
C LYS A 126 3.99 -26.44 -14.97
N GLU A 127 4.12 -26.97 -13.75
CA GLU A 127 3.57 -28.28 -13.36
C GLU A 127 2.04 -28.29 -13.36
N TYR A 128 1.40 -27.10 -13.16
CA TYR A 128 -0.06 -27.02 -13.14
C TYR A 128 -0.68 -27.40 -14.48
N HIS A 129 -0.15 -26.88 -15.60
CA HIS A 129 -0.65 -27.22 -16.94
C HIS A 129 0.38 -26.89 -18.04
N ARG A 130 0.49 -27.77 -19.06
CA ARG A 130 1.46 -27.64 -20.16
C ARG A 130 1.39 -26.36 -21.00
N CYS A 131 0.23 -25.67 -21.01
CA CYS A 131 0.04 -24.42 -21.77
C CYS A 131 0.59 -23.19 -21.02
N ILE A 132 1.08 -23.34 -19.79
CA ILE A 132 1.56 -22.23 -18.98
C ILE A 132 2.97 -21.82 -19.38
N MET A 133 3.13 -20.54 -19.65
CA MET A 133 4.40 -19.88 -19.94
C MET A 133 4.63 -18.72 -18.96
N PRO A 134 5.54 -18.86 -17.99
CA PRO A 134 5.94 -17.72 -17.16
C PRO A 134 6.56 -16.62 -18.02
N THR A 135 6.08 -15.39 -17.87
CA THR A 135 6.57 -14.21 -18.61
C THR A 135 7.53 -13.38 -17.77
N ALA A 136 7.17 -13.14 -16.51
CA ALA A 136 8.01 -12.45 -15.55
C ALA A 136 7.85 -13.04 -14.15
N THR A 137 8.95 -13.12 -13.42
CA THR A 137 8.94 -13.50 -11.99
C THR A 137 9.82 -12.50 -11.27
N ASN A 138 9.26 -11.84 -10.25
CA ASN A 138 9.96 -10.82 -9.49
C ASN A 138 10.01 -11.20 -8.02
N LEU A 139 11.18 -11.03 -7.43
CA LEU A 139 11.39 -11.16 -6.01
C LEU A 139 12.15 -9.93 -5.51
N SER A 140 11.70 -9.37 -4.41
CA SER A 140 12.40 -8.28 -3.71
C SER A 140 12.34 -8.53 -2.22
N ALA A 141 13.49 -8.50 -1.56
CA ALA A 141 13.60 -8.77 -0.13
C ALA A 141 14.72 -7.95 0.49
N GLY A 142 14.61 -7.66 1.78
CA GLY A 142 15.65 -6.96 2.48
C GLY A 142 15.18 -6.36 3.80
N TYR A 143 15.97 -5.42 4.30
CA TYR A 143 15.62 -4.64 5.48
C TYR A 143 15.80 -3.16 5.23
N SER A 144 15.07 -2.37 6.00
CA SER A 144 15.29 -0.93 6.14
C SER A 144 15.33 -0.55 7.61
N GLU A 145 16.17 0.42 7.94
CA GLU A 145 16.28 1.03 9.26
C GLU A 145 16.22 2.54 9.10
N ALA A 146 15.31 3.18 9.82
CA ALA A 146 15.11 4.61 9.82
C ALA A 146 15.45 5.21 11.19
N PHE A 147 15.96 6.44 11.19
CA PHE A 147 16.32 7.20 12.38
C PHE A 147 15.73 8.59 12.27
N VAL A 148 15.10 9.07 13.33
CA VAL A 148 14.62 10.45 13.43
C VAL A 148 15.20 11.09 14.68
N LEU A 149 15.78 12.27 14.49
CA LEU A 149 16.26 13.15 15.54
C LEU A 149 15.73 14.56 15.27
N ASN A 150 15.07 15.20 16.24
CA ASN A 150 14.66 16.58 16.10
C ASN A 150 14.95 17.44 17.33
N SER A 151 14.83 18.77 17.19
CA SER A 151 15.06 19.73 18.27
C SER A 151 14.01 19.71 19.37
N GLU A 152 12.87 19.05 19.16
CA GLU A 152 11.75 18.98 20.12
C GLU A 152 11.80 17.68 20.95
N GLY A 153 12.95 17.01 20.99
CA GLY A 153 13.22 15.87 21.87
C GLY A 153 12.89 14.50 21.27
N ILE A 154 12.56 14.39 19.99
CA ILE A 154 12.50 13.09 19.34
C ILE A 154 13.90 12.58 19.04
N GLU A 155 14.19 11.37 19.54
CA GLU A 155 15.32 10.55 19.17
C GLU A 155 14.85 9.09 19.13
N VAL A 156 14.69 8.55 17.92
CA VAL A 156 14.08 7.23 17.75
C VAL A 156 14.57 6.55 16.49
N SER A 157 14.66 5.22 16.53
CA SER A 157 14.93 4.40 15.36
C SER A 157 13.99 3.21 15.30
N ASP A 158 13.78 2.70 14.09
CA ASP A 158 13.04 1.47 13.84
C ASP A 158 13.64 0.68 12.70
N LYS A 159 13.66 -0.65 12.81
CA LYS A 159 14.19 -1.57 11.81
C LYS A 159 13.13 -2.59 11.44
N GLY A 160 12.95 -2.84 10.15
CA GLY A 160 12.02 -3.83 9.66
C GLY A 160 12.51 -4.52 8.39
N THR A 161 12.02 -5.75 8.17
CA THR A 161 12.26 -6.51 6.95
C THR A 161 11.08 -6.42 6.02
N PHE A 162 11.30 -6.70 4.73
CA PHE A 162 10.26 -6.84 3.73
C PHE A 162 10.62 -7.97 2.77
N PHE A 163 9.60 -8.65 2.29
CA PHE A 163 9.68 -9.67 1.26
C PHE A 163 8.49 -9.54 0.33
N SER A 164 8.73 -9.53 -0.96
CA SER A 164 7.69 -9.53 -1.99
C SER A 164 8.07 -10.51 -3.09
N ALA A 165 7.15 -11.37 -3.47
CA ALA A 165 7.31 -12.31 -4.56
C ALA A 165 6.07 -12.28 -5.44
N ASN A 166 6.24 -12.22 -6.75
CA ASN A 166 5.16 -12.30 -7.72
C ASN A 166 5.59 -13.03 -8.99
N ILE A 167 4.62 -13.60 -9.68
CA ILE A 167 4.77 -14.22 -11.00
C ILE A 167 3.68 -13.71 -11.92
N SER A 168 4.07 -13.35 -13.13
CA SER A 168 3.18 -13.11 -14.26
C SER A 168 3.40 -14.19 -15.30
N LEU A 169 2.33 -14.70 -15.87
CA LEU A 169 2.38 -15.81 -16.84
C LEU A 169 1.27 -15.71 -17.88
N THR A 170 1.38 -16.50 -18.93
CA THR A 170 0.33 -16.65 -19.94
C THR A 170 -0.05 -18.11 -20.10
N ALA A 171 -1.32 -18.35 -20.43
CA ALA A 171 -1.82 -19.63 -20.90
C ALA A 171 -2.05 -19.57 -22.43
N ASP A 172 -1.46 -20.49 -23.19
CA ASP A 172 -1.45 -20.53 -24.67
C ASP A 172 -1.03 -19.22 -25.35
N GLY A 173 -0.32 -18.32 -24.64
CA GLY A 173 0.02 -16.99 -25.14
C GLY A 173 -1.18 -16.05 -25.35
N LYS A 174 -2.38 -16.44 -24.87
CA LYS A 174 -3.65 -15.71 -25.11
C LYS A 174 -4.17 -15.01 -23.88
N VAL A 175 -4.01 -15.62 -22.72
CA VAL A 175 -4.55 -15.11 -21.44
C VAL A 175 -3.41 -14.92 -20.49
N SER A 176 -3.30 -13.76 -19.89
CA SER A 176 -2.34 -13.48 -18.82
C SER A 176 -3.00 -13.59 -17.45
N ALA A 177 -2.22 -14.01 -16.47
CA ALA A 177 -2.57 -13.92 -15.07
C ALA A 177 -1.34 -13.58 -14.22
N GLU A 178 -1.59 -13.08 -13.04
CA GLU A 178 -0.55 -12.66 -12.11
C GLU A 178 -0.98 -12.98 -10.69
N GLU A 179 -0.05 -13.45 -9.86
CA GLU A 179 -0.24 -13.63 -8.43
C GLU A 179 1.02 -13.27 -7.66
N GLY A 180 0.84 -12.88 -6.38
CA GLY A 180 1.95 -12.53 -5.52
C GLY A 180 1.58 -12.44 -4.05
N GLN A 181 2.61 -12.47 -3.22
CA GLN A 181 2.49 -12.28 -1.78
C GLN A 181 3.55 -11.31 -1.28
N THR A 182 3.22 -10.60 -0.22
CA THR A 182 4.13 -9.68 0.48
C THR A 182 4.03 -9.92 1.98
N SER A 183 5.17 -10.04 2.66
CA SER A 183 5.23 -10.22 4.11
C SER A 183 6.48 -9.57 4.72
N ARG A 184 6.52 -9.49 6.03
CA ARG A 184 7.72 -9.21 6.85
C ARG A 184 8.54 -10.46 7.10
N TYR A 185 7.95 -11.65 6.95
CA TYR A 185 8.50 -12.95 7.31
C TYR A 185 8.53 -13.88 6.11
N LEU A 186 9.71 -14.47 5.85
CA LEU A 186 9.91 -15.41 4.76
C LEU A 186 8.94 -16.60 4.83
N LYS A 187 8.75 -17.16 6.03
CA LYS A 187 7.88 -18.32 6.26
C LYS A 187 6.38 -18.08 5.99
N GLU A 188 5.96 -16.83 5.80
CA GLU A 188 4.57 -16.47 5.45
C GLU A 188 4.35 -16.44 3.94
N ILE A 189 5.40 -16.65 3.12
CA ILE A 189 5.32 -16.69 1.66
C ILE A 189 5.23 -18.15 1.22
N ASP A 190 4.21 -18.48 0.45
CA ASP A 190 4.03 -19.79 -0.18
C ASP A 190 4.30 -19.64 -1.68
N PHE A 191 5.55 -19.91 -2.07
CA PHE A 191 6.01 -19.77 -3.44
C PHE A 191 5.29 -20.75 -4.38
N GLY A 192 5.08 -21.99 -3.93
CA GLY A 192 4.35 -22.99 -4.68
C GLY A 192 2.90 -22.58 -4.94
N TRP A 193 2.22 -22.03 -3.93
CA TRP A 193 0.86 -21.52 -4.09
C TRP A 193 0.81 -20.34 -5.07
N ILE A 194 1.74 -19.37 -4.98
CA ILE A 194 1.79 -18.22 -5.91
C ILE A 194 1.83 -18.72 -7.37
N GLY A 195 2.71 -19.67 -7.68
CA GLY A 195 2.83 -20.23 -9.02
C GLY A 195 1.57 -20.97 -9.47
N ARG A 196 1.04 -21.86 -8.62
CA ARG A 196 -0.16 -22.64 -8.93
C ARG A 196 -1.40 -21.77 -9.09
N GLU A 197 -1.59 -20.77 -8.22
CA GLU A 197 -2.76 -19.90 -8.28
C GLU A 197 -2.78 -19.03 -9.54
N ALA A 198 -1.63 -18.44 -9.91
CA ALA A 198 -1.52 -17.71 -11.17
C ALA A 198 -1.85 -18.61 -12.37
N ALA A 199 -1.32 -19.84 -12.40
CA ALA A 199 -1.57 -20.82 -13.44
C ALA A 199 -3.04 -21.26 -13.49
N HIS A 200 -3.66 -21.52 -12.33
CA HIS A 200 -5.08 -21.84 -12.21
C HIS A 200 -5.95 -20.75 -12.84
N VAL A 201 -5.76 -19.51 -12.44
CA VAL A 201 -6.53 -18.37 -12.96
C VAL A 201 -6.37 -18.24 -14.48
N ALA A 202 -5.14 -18.39 -15.02
CA ALA A 202 -4.90 -18.30 -16.46
C ALA A 202 -5.58 -19.42 -17.25
N VAL A 203 -5.49 -20.68 -16.78
CA VAL A 203 -6.11 -21.84 -17.45
C VAL A 203 -7.62 -21.73 -17.43
N GLU A 204 -8.23 -21.41 -16.29
CA GLU A 204 -9.67 -21.23 -16.18
C GLU A 204 -10.18 -20.10 -17.08
N SER A 205 -9.36 -19.09 -17.35
CA SER A 205 -9.70 -17.95 -18.19
C SER A 205 -9.57 -18.23 -19.71
N LEU A 206 -9.00 -19.35 -20.13
CA LEU A 206 -8.85 -19.70 -21.57
C LEU A 206 -10.19 -19.81 -22.32
N ARG A 207 -11.25 -20.24 -21.65
CA ARG A 207 -12.59 -20.44 -22.24
C ARG A 207 -13.53 -19.28 -21.93
N ALA A 208 -12.98 -18.08 -21.83
CA ALA A 208 -13.77 -16.90 -21.48
C ALA A 208 -14.77 -16.50 -22.57
N VAL A 209 -15.99 -16.17 -22.14
CA VAL A 209 -17.07 -15.67 -22.99
C VAL A 209 -17.25 -14.17 -22.81
N SER A 210 -17.82 -13.49 -23.81
CA SER A 210 -18.19 -12.08 -23.68
C SER A 210 -19.39 -11.93 -22.75
N ILE A 211 -19.45 -10.80 -22.06
CA ILE A 211 -20.59 -10.44 -21.19
C ILE A 211 -21.36 -9.28 -21.82
N GLU A 212 -22.68 -9.31 -21.75
CA GLU A 212 -23.52 -8.20 -22.19
C GLU A 212 -23.52 -7.06 -21.18
N LYS A 213 -23.72 -5.83 -21.68
CA LYS A 213 -23.87 -4.65 -20.83
C LYS A 213 -25.09 -4.79 -19.93
N LYS A 214 -24.89 -4.71 -18.61
CA LYS A 214 -25.97 -4.77 -17.62
C LYS A 214 -25.51 -4.33 -16.23
N GLU A 215 -26.47 -3.99 -15.39
CA GLU A 215 -26.29 -3.87 -13.97
C GLU A 215 -26.27 -5.27 -13.31
N MET A 216 -25.27 -5.54 -12.49
CA MET A 216 -25.17 -6.82 -11.78
C MET A 216 -24.32 -6.71 -10.51
N PRO A 217 -24.46 -7.67 -9.58
CA PRO A 217 -23.57 -7.73 -8.42
C PRO A 217 -22.13 -8.03 -8.84
N LEU A 218 -21.19 -7.40 -8.12
CA LEU A 218 -19.75 -7.57 -8.33
C LEU A 218 -19.10 -8.06 -7.04
N ILE A 219 -18.33 -9.14 -7.14
CA ILE A 219 -17.43 -9.61 -6.08
C ILE A 219 -16.02 -9.14 -6.44
N LEU A 220 -15.41 -8.39 -5.53
CA LEU A 220 -14.02 -7.96 -5.63
C LEU A 220 -13.15 -8.79 -4.68
N THR A 221 -12.11 -9.42 -5.20
CA THR A 221 -11.07 -10.01 -4.36
C THR A 221 -10.30 -8.92 -3.59
N PRO A 222 -9.54 -9.25 -2.55
CA PRO A 222 -8.66 -8.30 -1.89
C PRO A 222 -7.69 -7.59 -2.85
N ARG A 223 -7.25 -8.26 -3.93
CA ARG A 223 -6.35 -7.70 -4.93
C ARG A 223 -7.06 -6.65 -5.81
N ALA A 224 -8.22 -6.98 -6.35
CA ALA A 224 -9.02 -6.04 -7.13
C ALA A 224 -9.43 -4.81 -6.29
N LEU A 225 -9.79 -5.04 -5.02
CA LEU A 225 -10.16 -3.97 -4.09
C LEU A 225 -8.96 -3.08 -3.75
N GLN A 226 -7.77 -3.67 -3.53
CA GLN A 226 -6.53 -2.92 -3.29
C GLN A 226 -6.20 -2.00 -4.47
N SER A 227 -6.29 -2.50 -5.70
CA SER A 227 -6.02 -1.72 -6.91
C SER A 227 -6.94 -0.48 -6.99
N LEU A 228 -8.24 -0.63 -6.72
CA LEU A 228 -9.19 0.48 -6.73
C LEU A 228 -8.98 1.46 -5.58
N LEU A 229 -8.90 0.96 -4.34
CA LEU A 229 -8.82 1.80 -3.13
C LEU A 229 -7.53 2.63 -3.08
N SER A 230 -6.41 2.11 -3.57
CA SER A 230 -5.12 2.81 -3.52
C SER A 230 -5.09 4.08 -4.36
N TYR A 231 -5.83 4.11 -5.46
CA TYR A 231 -5.87 5.27 -6.36
C TYR A 231 -7.03 6.21 -6.08
N THR A 232 -7.96 5.82 -5.22
CA THR A 232 -9.18 6.58 -4.90
C THR A 232 -9.27 6.86 -3.39
N THR A 233 -10.05 6.07 -2.66
CA THR A 233 -10.47 6.32 -1.28
C THR A 233 -9.31 6.53 -0.30
N ILE A 234 -8.25 5.73 -0.37
CA ILE A 234 -7.14 5.83 0.60
C ILE A 234 -6.47 7.20 0.52
N ARG A 235 -6.24 7.71 -0.68
CA ARG A 235 -5.65 9.05 -0.88
C ARG A 235 -6.57 10.18 -0.43
N GLN A 236 -7.88 10.02 -0.65
CA GLN A 236 -8.89 11.00 -0.28
C GLN A 236 -9.13 11.07 1.24
N LEU A 237 -8.73 10.04 1.99
CA LEU A 237 -8.76 10.03 3.46
C LEU A 237 -7.56 10.75 4.11
N SER A 238 -6.64 11.29 3.33
CA SER A 238 -5.58 12.17 3.80
C SER A 238 -6.13 13.55 4.17
N ALA A 239 -5.79 14.06 5.34
CA ALA A 239 -6.14 15.42 5.77
C ALA A 239 -5.60 16.49 4.81
N GLU A 240 -4.42 16.26 4.21
CA GLU A 240 -3.87 17.14 3.20
C GLU A 240 -4.80 17.26 1.98
N SER A 241 -5.34 16.15 1.48
CA SER A 241 -6.29 16.16 0.35
C SER A 241 -7.57 16.93 0.69
N VAL A 242 -8.07 16.78 1.92
CA VAL A 242 -9.26 17.51 2.41
C VAL A 242 -8.98 19.00 2.52
N GLN A 243 -7.87 19.38 3.15
CA GLN A 243 -7.48 20.79 3.35
C GLN A 243 -7.18 21.53 2.04
N ARG A 244 -6.77 20.80 0.99
CA ARG A 244 -6.56 21.32 -0.36
C ARG A 244 -7.81 21.32 -1.25
N GLY A 245 -8.96 20.86 -0.73
CA GLY A 245 -10.19 20.72 -1.50
C GLY A 245 -10.13 19.63 -2.59
N GLN A 246 -9.21 18.68 -2.45
CA GLN A 246 -9.00 17.57 -3.39
C GLN A 246 -9.71 16.27 -2.94
N SER A 247 -10.45 16.31 -1.85
CA SER A 247 -11.24 15.19 -1.35
C SER A 247 -12.69 15.62 -1.18
N PRO A 248 -13.68 14.81 -1.62
CA PRO A 248 -15.09 15.06 -1.41
C PRO A 248 -15.54 14.68 0.01
N TYR A 249 -14.66 14.08 0.81
CA TYR A 249 -15.01 13.48 2.08
C TYR A 249 -15.09 14.52 3.21
N ARG A 250 -16.06 14.32 4.10
CA ARG A 250 -16.27 15.15 5.30
C ARG A 250 -16.57 14.24 6.49
N ARG A 251 -16.08 14.60 7.67
CA ARG A 251 -16.44 13.89 8.90
C ARG A 251 -17.95 13.82 9.08
N GLY A 252 -18.46 12.69 9.52
CA GLY A 252 -19.88 12.45 9.71
C GLY A 252 -20.66 12.06 8.46
N MET A 253 -20.04 12.09 7.25
CA MET A 253 -20.72 11.59 6.05
C MET A 253 -20.77 10.06 6.01
N ARG A 254 -21.75 9.51 5.31
CA ARG A 254 -21.82 8.08 5.01
C ARG A 254 -20.92 7.78 3.81
N LEU A 255 -19.81 7.10 4.05
CA LEU A 255 -18.85 6.70 3.03
C LEU A 255 -19.08 5.26 2.55
N GLY A 256 -19.57 4.38 3.40
CA GLY A 256 -19.85 2.99 3.07
C GLY A 256 -21.21 2.52 3.59
N SER A 257 -21.57 1.27 3.29
CA SER A 257 -22.75 0.62 3.89
C SER A 257 -22.52 0.39 5.40
N GLU A 258 -23.58 0.05 6.13
CA GLU A 258 -23.54 -0.09 7.60
C GLU A 258 -22.62 -1.21 8.08
N ILE A 259 -22.32 -2.20 7.25
CA ILE A 259 -21.39 -3.28 7.59
C ILE A 259 -19.93 -2.88 7.41
N VAL A 260 -19.62 -1.81 6.64
CA VAL A 260 -18.25 -1.42 6.31
C VAL A 260 -17.60 -0.69 7.47
N ASN A 261 -16.44 -1.22 7.90
CA ASN A 261 -15.53 -0.56 8.81
C ASN A 261 -14.15 -0.41 8.14
N MET A 262 -13.51 0.74 8.31
CA MET A 262 -12.17 1.00 7.78
C MET A 262 -11.27 1.51 8.90
N THR A 263 -10.09 0.91 9.03
CA THR A 263 -9.09 1.28 10.04
C THR A 263 -7.73 1.35 9.37
N ASP A 264 -6.94 2.36 9.69
CA ASP A 264 -5.51 2.36 9.42
C ASP A 264 -4.76 1.95 10.69
N ASP A 265 -3.95 0.89 10.64
CA ASP A 265 -3.26 0.35 11.82
C ASP A 265 -1.76 0.21 11.57
N GLY A 266 -1.02 1.25 11.95
CA GLY A 266 0.45 1.25 11.88
C GLY A 266 1.13 0.32 12.90
N THR A 267 0.35 -0.31 13.80
CA THR A 267 0.85 -1.21 14.86
C THR A 267 0.47 -2.67 14.66
N LEU A 268 -0.21 -3.00 13.57
CA LEU A 268 -0.68 -4.35 13.24
C LEU A 268 0.47 -5.37 13.28
N ALA A 269 0.37 -6.39 14.12
CA ALA A 269 1.40 -7.43 14.21
C ALA A 269 1.61 -8.14 12.87
N GLY A 270 2.83 -8.12 12.34
CA GLY A 270 3.17 -8.68 11.02
C GLY A 270 2.54 -7.95 9.83
N GLY A 271 2.05 -6.74 10.03
CA GLY A 271 1.61 -5.87 8.94
C GLY A 271 2.81 -5.35 8.14
N VAL A 272 2.67 -5.28 6.83
CA VAL A 272 3.77 -4.89 5.92
C VAL A 272 4.24 -3.46 6.17
N CYS A 273 3.31 -2.56 6.52
CA CYS A 273 3.58 -1.15 6.80
C CYS A 273 3.66 -0.84 8.31
N THR A 274 3.80 -1.87 9.16
CA THR A 274 3.94 -1.67 10.62
C THR A 274 5.32 -1.16 10.95
N SER A 275 5.37 -0.13 11.79
CA SER A 275 6.60 0.37 12.38
C SER A 275 6.32 1.08 13.71
N LYS A 276 7.36 1.30 14.51
CA LYS A 276 7.25 1.97 15.81
C LYS A 276 6.90 3.45 15.66
N MET A 277 7.38 4.08 14.59
CA MET A 277 7.25 5.50 14.31
C MET A 277 6.87 5.77 12.85
N ASP A 278 6.38 6.95 12.59
CA ASP A 278 6.21 7.50 11.25
C ASP A 278 7.46 8.29 10.77
N GLY A 279 7.38 8.92 9.60
CA GLY A 279 8.51 9.67 9.02
C GLY A 279 8.89 10.96 9.76
N GLU A 280 8.11 11.40 10.73
CA GLU A 280 8.41 12.53 11.62
C GLU A 280 8.83 12.07 13.03
N GLY A 281 8.93 10.76 13.27
CA GLY A 281 9.22 10.19 14.58
C GLY A 281 8.01 10.15 15.52
N VAL A 282 6.81 10.42 15.04
CA VAL A 282 5.57 10.27 15.80
C VAL A 282 5.21 8.80 15.93
N ALA A 283 4.77 8.36 17.11
CA ALA A 283 4.37 6.97 17.32
C ALA A 283 3.22 6.59 16.37
N LYS A 284 3.40 5.46 15.67
CA LYS A 284 2.32 4.87 14.89
C LYS A 284 1.20 4.38 15.79
N GLN A 285 -0.03 4.43 15.29
CA GLN A 285 -1.20 4.05 16.05
C GLN A 285 -2.26 3.40 15.18
N ARG A 286 -3.32 2.94 15.79
CA ARG A 286 -4.52 2.45 15.14
C ARG A 286 -5.55 3.56 15.06
N THR A 287 -5.92 3.97 13.85
CA THR A 287 -6.87 5.05 13.57
C THR A 287 -8.14 4.49 12.95
N LEU A 288 -9.25 4.60 13.66
CA LEU A 288 -10.58 4.25 13.12
C LEU A 288 -11.03 5.34 12.14
N LEU A 289 -11.10 5.03 10.87
CA LEU A 289 -11.48 5.95 9.79
C LEU A 289 -12.98 5.92 9.52
N VAL A 290 -13.54 4.71 9.35
CA VAL A 290 -14.97 4.52 9.10
C VAL A 290 -15.53 3.50 10.08
N ARG A 291 -16.64 3.82 10.73
CA ARG A 291 -17.38 2.91 11.60
C ARG A 291 -18.82 2.82 11.14
N ASN A 292 -19.28 1.60 10.86
CA ASN A 292 -20.64 1.33 10.38
C ASN A 292 -21.02 2.22 9.21
N GLY A 293 -20.11 2.34 8.22
CA GLY A 293 -20.26 3.18 7.05
C GLY A 293 -20.07 4.68 7.26
N MET A 294 -19.95 5.16 8.50
CA MET A 294 -19.82 6.60 8.80
C MET A 294 -18.36 7.01 8.96
N LEU A 295 -17.93 8.02 8.20
CA LEU A 295 -16.58 8.58 8.29
C LEU A 295 -16.35 9.28 9.62
N LYS A 296 -15.37 8.85 10.39
CA LYS A 296 -15.04 9.35 11.73
C LYS A 296 -13.78 10.19 11.75
N ASN A 297 -12.79 9.83 10.94
CA ASN A 297 -11.49 10.49 11.01
C ASN A 297 -10.79 10.50 9.65
N PHE A 298 -9.71 11.29 9.57
CA PHE A 298 -8.77 11.33 8.46
C PHE A 298 -7.37 10.91 8.94
N LEU A 299 -6.45 10.72 8.01
CA LEU A 299 -5.04 10.48 8.28
C LEU A 299 -4.29 11.82 8.34
N TYR A 300 -3.49 12.01 9.37
CA TYR A 300 -2.76 13.25 9.64
C TYR A 300 -1.26 12.99 9.82
N ASP A 301 -0.45 13.87 9.28
CA ASP A 301 0.89 14.17 9.77
C ASP A 301 0.85 15.30 10.84
N SER A 302 2.00 15.70 11.34
CA SER A 302 2.05 16.77 12.37
C SER A 302 1.59 18.12 11.83
N TYR A 303 1.94 18.45 10.59
CA TYR A 303 1.59 19.74 9.98
C TYR A 303 0.07 19.88 9.78
N THR A 304 -0.55 18.94 9.13
CA THR A 304 -2.00 18.99 8.85
C THR A 304 -2.84 18.86 10.11
N ALA A 305 -2.34 18.11 11.11
CA ALA A 305 -2.98 18.01 12.41
C ALA A 305 -2.97 19.34 13.16
N HIS A 306 -1.84 20.04 13.18
CA HIS A 306 -1.73 21.37 13.79
C HIS A 306 -2.65 22.40 13.12
N LYS A 307 -2.79 22.33 11.80
CA LYS A 307 -3.66 23.21 11.02
C LYS A 307 -5.13 23.08 11.41
N GLU A 308 -5.57 21.86 11.74
CA GLU A 308 -6.94 21.60 12.22
C GLU A 308 -7.10 21.61 13.75
N GLY A 309 -6.03 21.88 14.51
CA GLY A 309 -6.07 21.84 15.97
C GLY A 309 -6.27 20.44 16.55
N THR A 310 -5.83 19.40 15.85
CA THR A 310 -5.90 17.98 16.26
C THR A 310 -4.51 17.39 16.44
N LYS A 311 -4.42 16.06 16.68
CA LYS A 311 -3.17 15.32 16.84
C LYS A 311 -2.85 14.53 15.57
N SER A 312 -1.55 14.40 15.25
CA SER A 312 -1.08 13.48 14.22
C SER A 312 -1.57 12.06 14.48
N THR A 313 -1.93 11.36 13.41
CA THR A 313 -2.28 9.93 13.45
C THR A 313 -1.08 9.00 13.22
N GLY A 314 0.14 9.57 13.15
CA GLY A 314 1.36 8.78 12.89
C GLY A 314 1.42 8.29 11.45
N ASN A 315 0.98 9.10 10.50
CA ASN A 315 0.89 8.74 9.09
C ASN A 315 1.84 9.53 8.18
N ALA A 316 2.81 10.24 8.73
CA ALA A 316 3.87 10.84 7.93
C ALA A 316 4.73 9.76 7.28
N ALA A 317 4.88 9.81 5.97
CA ALA A 317 5.72 8.92 5.18
C ALA A 317 6.76 9.72 4.42
N ARG A 318 8.00 9.25 4.40
CA ARG A 318 9.10 9.88 3.66
C ARG A 318 10.25 8.92 3.43
N GLY A 319 11.13 9.27 2.50
CA GLY A 319 12.50 8.80 2.46
C GLY A 319 13.46 9.95 2.84
N TYR A 320 14.75 9.67 2.93
CA TYR A 320 15.76 10.69 3.26
C TYR A 320 15.79 11.85 2.24
N SER A 321 15.38 11.61 1.00
CA SER A 321 15.42 12.58 -0.10
C SER A 321 14.14 13.39 -0.29
N THR A 322 13.12 13.18 0.53
CA THR A 322 11.81 13.84 0.41
C THR A 322 11.30 14.40 1.74
N PRO A 323 10.56 15.52 1.73
CA PRO A 323 9.78 15.95 2.89
C PRO A 323 8.71 14.92 3.26
N PRO A 324 8.18 14.93 4.50
CA PRO A 324 7.04 14.12 4.90
C PRO A 324 5.81 14.40 4.05
N ARG A 325 5.02 13.35 3.79
CA ARG A 325 3.69 13.38 3.19
C ARG A 325 2.79 12.43 3.96
N ILE A 326 1.49 12.58 3.86
CA ILE A 326 0.56 11.62 4.48
C ILE A 326 0.44 10.38 3.60
N ASP A 327 0.58 9.20 4.21
CA ASP A 327 0.26 7.93 3.58
C ASP A 327 -0.38 6.95 4.58
N ALA A 328 -1.23 6.05 4.06
CA ALA A 328 -1.80 4.99 4.87
C ALA A 328 -0.73 3.96 5.27
N THR A 329 -0.98 3.25 6.34
CA THR A 329 -0.13 2.14 6.80
C THR A 329 -0.76 0.79 6.43
N ASN A 330 -1.20 0.00 7.40
CA ASN A 330 -1.98 -1.20 7.09
C ASN A 330 -3.47 -0.79 7.09
N PHE A 331 -4.02 -0.62 5.90
CA PHE A 331 -5.42 -0.23 5.71
C PHE A 331 -6.30 -1.47 5.77
N ILE A 332 -7.19 -1.53 6.75
CA ILE A 332 -7.99 -2.71 7.07
C ILE A 332 -9.44 -2.47 6.71
N ILE A 333 -10.02 -3.34 5.90
CA ILE A 333 -11.47 -3.45 5.69
C ILE A 333 -12.01 -4.52 6.63
N GLY A 334 -12.97 -4.15 7.46
CA GLY A 334 -13.65 -5.03 8.39
C GLY A 334 -15.16 -4.98 8.22
N GLY A 335 -15.87 -5.89 8.92
CA GLY A 335 -17.31 -6.00 8.85
C GLY A 335 -17.80 -7.35 8.30
N THR A 336 -16.95 -8.40 8.42
CA THR A 336 -17.30 -9.77 7.97
C THR A 336 -18.68 -10.20 8.42
N ASN A 337 -19.54 -10.57 7.47
CA ASN A 337 -20.92 -11.00 7.69
C ASN A 337 -21.30 -12.27 6.93
N CYS A 338 -20.38 -12.87 6.17
CA CYS A 338 -20.60 -14.14 5.47
C CYS A 338 -19.30 -14.96 5.34
N LYS A 339 -19.45 -16.24 4.99
CA LYS A 339 -18.33 -17.09 4.58
C LYS A 339 -18.01 -16.89 3.10
N LYS A 340 -16.73 -17.06 2.69
CA LYS A 340 -16.35 -17.04 1.28
C LYS A 340 -17.21 -17.98 0.42
N LYS A 341 -17.50 -19.17 0.94
CA LYS A 341 -18.35 -20.15 0.27
C LYS A 341 -19.77 -19.61 0.00
N GLU A 342 -20.34 -18.87 0.95
CA GLU A 342 -21.65 -18.23 0.80
C GLU A 342 -21.60 -17.10 -0.21
N LEU A 343 -20.53 -16.29 -0.19
CA LEU A 343 -20.30 -15.23 -1.17
C LEU A 343 -20.32 -15.78 -2.60
N LEU A 344 -19.64 -16.90 -2.86
CA LEU A 344 -19.55 -17.56 -4.16
C LEU A 344 -20.77 -18.46 -4.48
N GLY A 345 -21.51 -18.93 -3.48
CA GLY A 345 -22.66 -19.82 -3.66
C GLY A 345 -23.80 -19.27 -4.51
N GLY A 346 -23.83 -17.95 -4.67
CA GLY A 346 -24.78 -17.24 -5.52
C GLY A 346 -26.19 -17.12 -4.93
N TRP A 347 -26.72 -15.94 -4.91
CA TRP A 347 -28.05 -15.59 -4.39
C TRP A 347 -29.12 -15.68 -5.49
N GLY A 348 -29.07 -16.75 -6.31
CA GLY A 348 -30.02 -17.01 -7.37
C GLY A 348 -29.83 -16.17 -8.64
N ARG A 349 -29.02 -15.11 -8.59
CA ARG A 349 -28.67 -14.26 -9.75
C ARG A 349 -27.19 -14.40 -10.11
N PRO A 350 -26.83 -14.35 -11.40
CA PRO A 350 -25.43 -14.30 -11.79
C PRO A 350 -24.74 -13.06 -11.18
N GLN A 351 -23.51 -13.23 -10.72
CA GLN A 351 -22.66 -12.16 -10.20
C GLN A 351 -21.29 -12.22 -10.87
N LEU A 352 -20.67 -11.06 -11.06
CA LEU A 352 -19.34 -10.96 -11.63
C LEU A 352 -18.31 -11.07 -10.51
N PHE A 353 -17.32 -11.95 -10.67
CA PHE A 353 -16.19 -12.11 -9.76
C PHE A 353 -14.95 -11.56 -10.46
N ALA A 354 -14.33 -10.54 -9.88
CA ALA A 354 -13.12 -9.90 -10.37
C ALA A 354 -11.92 -10.33 -9.53
N THR A 355 -10.95 -11.01 -10.13
CA THR A 355 -9.71 -11.40 -9.44
C THR A 355 -8.78 -10.21 -9.29
N ASP A 356 -8.70 -9.34 -10.32
CA ASP A 356 -7.95 -8.09 -10.33
C ASP A 356 -8.57 -7.12 -11.34
N VAL A 357 -8.10 -5.87 -11.34
CA VAL A 357 -8.51 -4.83 -12.29
C VAL A 357 -7.30 -4.10 -12.88
N ILE A 358 -7.40 -3.73 -14.15
CA ILE A 358 -6.40 -2.95 -14.88
C ILE A 358 -6.94 -1.57 -15.15
N GLY A 359 -6.08 -0.55 -15.00
CA GLY A 359 -6.43 0.85 -15.30
C GLY A 359 -6.83 1.67 -14.07
N ALA A 360 -6.83 1.11 -12.86
CA ALA A 360 -7.21 1.84 -11.63
C ALA A 360 -6.42 3.15 -11.41
N HIS A 361 -5.19 3.23 -11.92
CA HIS A 361 -4.34 4.43 -11.84
C HIS A 361 -4.88 5.64 -12.62
N THR A 362 -5.81 5.42 -13.55
CA THR A 362 -6.48 6.46 -14.33
C THR A 362 -7.73 7.03 -13.64
N ALA A 363 -8.12 6.48 -12.49
CA ALA A 363 -9.26 6.97 -11.71
C ALA A 363 -9.10 8.45 -11.34
N ASN A 364 -10.23 9.16 -11.33
CA ASN A 364 -10.26 10.54 -10.87
C ASN A 364 -10.00 10.61 -9.36
N ARG A 365 -8.84 11.13 -8.99
CA ARG A 365 -8.39 11.19 -7.59
C ARG A 365 -9.23 12.12 -6.71
N THR A 366 -9.97 13.04 -7.29
CA THR A 366 -10.80 14.01 -6.56
C THR A 366 -12.23 13.54 -6.40
N SER A 367 -12.88 13.05 -7.46
CA SER A 367 -14.26 12.54 -7.40
C SER A 367 -14.36 11.10 -6.94
N GLY A 368 -13.36 10.27 -7.23
CA GLY A 368 -13.39 8.83 -7.01
C GLY A 368 -14.00 8.05 -8.17
N GLU A 369 -14.32 8.72 -9.28
CA GLU A 369 -14.81 8.07 -10.50
C GLU A 369 -13.73 7.19 -11.12
N PHE A 370 -14.12 6.01 -11.57
CA PHE A 370 -13.23 5.06 -12.21
C PHE A 370 -13.91 4.36 -13.39
N SER A 371 -13.09 3.95 -14.35
CA SER A 371 -13.47 3.01 -15.42
C SER A 371 -12.27 2.06 -15.60
N VAL A 372 -12.47 0.78 -15.32
CA VAL A 372 -11.39 -0.21 -15.31
C VAL A 372 -11.80 -1.49 -16.01
N VAL A 373 -10.83 -2.19 -16.57
CA VAL A 373 -11.00 -3.52 -17.13
C VAL A 373 -10.79 -4.57 -16.04
N ILE A 374 -11.67 -5.54 -15.96
CA ILE A 374 -11.47 -6.71 -15.08
C ILE A 374 -10.43 -7.62 -15.70
N HIS A 375 -9.36 -7.83 -14.97
CA HIS A 375 -8.34 -8.80 -15.33
C HIS A 375 -8.70 -10.15 -14.73
N ASN A 376 -9.01 -11.12 -15.59
CA ASN A 376 -9.49 -12.45 -15.21
C ASN A 376 -10.79 -12.40 -14.35
N GLY A 377 -11.89 -12.17 -15.02
CA GLY A 377 -13.23 -12.16 -14.42
C GLY A 377 -13.96 -13.48 -14.62
N PHE A 378 -14.88 -13.78 -13.70
CA PHE A 378 -15.74 -14.97 -13.79
C PHE A 378 -17.18 -14.59 -13.49
N LEU A 379 -18.11 -15.13 -14.29
CA LEU A 379 -19.51 -15.10 -13.99
C LEU A 379 -19.81 -16.27 -13.03
N VAL A 380 -20.25 -15.95 -11.83
CA VAL A 380 -20.59 -16.93 -10.79
C VAL A 380 -22.10 -17.10 -10.74
N LYS A 381 -22.57 -18.32 -10.89
CA LYS A 381 -24.00 -18.69 -10.77
C LYS A 381 -24.14 -20.03 -10.07
N LYS A 382 -24.83 -20.07 -8.93
CA LYS A 382 -25.01 -21.29 -8.11
C LYS A 382 -23.71 -22.05 -7.79
N GLY A 383 -22.61 -21.30 -7.58
CA GLY A 383 -21.27 -21.88 -7.30
C GLY A 383 -20.47 -22.28 -8.54
N GLU A 384 -21.07 -22.33 -9.72
CA GLU A 384 -20.34 -22.53 -10.98
C GLU A 384 -19.68 -21.24 -11.43
N MET A 385 -18.44 -21.34 -11.87
CA MET A 385 -17.65 -20.21 -12.37
C MET A 385 -17.40 -20.37 -13.86
N LYS A 386 -17.73 -19.34 -14.65
CA LYS A 386 -17.47 -19.28 -16.09
C LYS A 386 -16.69 -18.03 -16.40
N ALA A 387 -15.50 -18.20 -16.97
CA ALA A 387 -14.65 -17.07 -17.30
C ALA A 387 -15.29 -16.09 -18.27
N VAL A 388 -15.07 -14.80 -18.06
CA VAL A 388 -15.52 -13.72 -18.93
C VAL A 388 -14.33 -12.89 -19.42
N LYS A 389 -14.39 -12.41 -20.66
CA LYS A 389 -13.39 -11.54 -21.28
C LYS A 389 -13.95 -10.16 -21.57
N GLY A 390 -13.06 -9.16 -21.53
CA GLY A 390 -13.39 -7.79 -21.89
C GLY A 390 -14.44 -7.13 -21.01
N ALA A 391 -14.67 -7.65 -19.79
CA ALA A 391 -15.57 -7.03 -18.85
C ALA A 391 -14.96 -5.73 -18.31
N MET A 392 -15.69 -4.63 -18.43
CA MET A 392 -15.34 -3.33 -17.88
C MET A 392 -16.34 -2.96 -16.79
N ILE A 393 -15.86 -2.36 -15.74
CA ILE A 393 -16.69 -1.75 -14.69
C ILE A 393 -16.39 -0.27 -14.60
N ALA A 394 -17.45 0.53 -14.47
CA ALA A 394 -17.34 1.96 -14.26
C ALA A 394 -18.25 2.39 -13.12
N GLY A 395 -17.85 3.38 -12.39
CA GLY A 395 -18.60 3.89 -11.26
C GLY A 395 -17.86 4.95 -10.46
N ASP A 396 -18.40 5.20 -9.31
CA ASP A 396 -17.91 6.13 -8.31
C ASP A 396 -17.61 5.35 -7.03
N MET A 397 -16.41 5.51 -6.45
CA MET A 397 -15.97 4.73 -5.29
C MET A 397 -16.85 4.93 -4.04
N PRO A 398 -17.23 6.16 -3.66
CA PRO A 398 -18.19 6.37 -2.59
C PRO A 398 -19.51 5.62 -2.80
N ASP A 399 -20.06 5.63 -4.02
CA ASP A 399 -21.28 4.90 -4.33
C ASP A 399 -21.08 3.38 -4.24
N MET A 400 -19.98 2.88 -4.80
CA MET A 400 -19.63 1.47 -4.73
C MET A 400 -19.47 0.99 -3.27
N LEU A 401 -18.80 1.76 -2.40
CA LEU A 401 -18.64 1.43 -0.98
C LEU A 401 -19.99 1.40 -0.22
N ARG A 402 -20.92 2.28 -0.56
CA ARG A 402 -22.29 2.28 0.00
C ARG A 402 -23.10 1.06 -0.41
N LYS A 403 -22.79 0.48 -1.58
CA LYS A 403 -23.45 -0.71 -2.13
C LYS A 403 -22.81 -2.03 -1.70
N ILE A 404 -21.78 -2.02 -0.84
CA ILE A 404 -21.23 -3.26 -0.27
C ILE A 404 -22.27 -3.87 0.67
N ASP A 405 -22.70 -5.08 0.37
CA ASP A 405 -23.72 -5.81 1.12
C ASP A 405 -23.22 -7.13 1.74
N LEU A 406 -22.09 -7.67 1.25
CA LEU A 406 -21.43 -8.82 1.83
C LEU A 406 -19.93 -8.60 1.96
N ILE A 407 -19.35 -9.03 3.07
CA ILE A 407 -17.94 -9.05 3.38
C ILE A 407 -17.58 -10.44 3.88
N ALA A 408 -16.73 -11.15 3.14
CA ALA A 408 -16.39 -12.54 3.43
C ALA A 408 -15.39 -12.68 4.60
N ASP A 409 -14.99 -13.91 4.90
CA ASP A 409 -14.02 -14.25 5.94
C ASP A 409 -12.61 -14.59 5.40
N ASP A 410 -12.39 -14.48 4.10
CA ASP A 410 -11.14 -14.83 3.39
C ASP A 410 -10.09 -13.69 3.41
N VAL A 411 -9.76 -13.18 4.58
CA VAL A 411 -8.85 -12.05 4.74
C VAL A 411 -7.48 -12.34 4.14
N ARG A 412 -7.00 -11.44 3.27
CA ARG A 412 -5.64 -11.45 2.71
C ARG A 412 -4.93 -10.12 2.95
N LYS A 413 -3.60 -10.20 3.03
CA LYS A 413 -2.71 -9.03 2.94
C LYS A 413 -2.30 -8.87 1.48
N VAL A 414 -2.55 -7.69 0.91
CA VAL A 414 -2.12 -7.33 -0.45
C VAL A 414 -1.43 -5.97 -0.36
N GLY A 415 -0.11 -5.95 -0.35
CA GLY A 415 0.64 -4.74 0.02
C GLY A 415 0.22 -4.23 1.40
N GLY A 416 -0.11 -2.95 1.50
CA GLY A 416 -0.63 -2.33 2.73
C GLY A 416 -2.12 -2.57 3.01
N LEU A 417 -2.87 -3.20 2.09
CA LEU A 417 -4.28 -3.54 2.33
C LEU A 417 -4.41 -4.88 3.06
N VAL A 418 -5.28 -4.92 4.06
CA VAL A 418 -5.73 -6.13 4.75
C VAL A 418 -7.25 -6.20 4.59
N SER A 419 -7.72 -7.07 3.73
CA SER A 419 -9.14 -7.13 3.38
C SER A 419 -9.58 -8.56 3.05
N PRO A 420 -10.82 -8.92 3.36
CA PRO A 420 -11.51 -10.04 2.71
C PRO A 420 -12.04 -9.65 1.34
N SER A 421 -12.60 -10.62 0.61
CA SER A 421 -13.42 -10.37 -0.56
C SER A 421 -14.72 -9.68 -0.16
N VAL A 422 -15.18 -8.74 -1.00
CA VAL A 422 -16.42 -7.98 -0.77
C VAL A 422 -17.37 -8.12 -1.95
N ARG A 423 -18.68 -8.06 -1.69
CA ARG A 423 -19.69 -7.96 -2.75
C ARG A 423 -20.33 -6.57 -2.76
N VAL A 424 -20.38 -5.99 -3.94
CA VAL A 424 -21.15 -4.80 -4.29
C VAL A 424 -22.46 -5.27 -4.89
N SER A 425 -23.59 -4.83 -4.37
CA SER A 425 -24.94 -5.33 -4.75
C SER A 425 -25.32 -5.01 -6.19
N SER A 426 -24.79 -3.92 -6.77
CA SER A 426 -25.00 -3.55 -8.17
C SER A 426 -23.92 -2.61 -8.65
N ILE A 427 -23.41 -2.86 -9.84
CA ILE A 427 -22.51 -1.99 -10.61
C ILE A 427 -22.78 -2.14 -12.09
N SER A 428 -22.52 -1.08 -12.85
CA SER A 428 -22.59 -1.12 -14.31
C SER A 428 -21.42 -1.89 -14.89
N VAL A 429 -21.73 -2.95 -15.64
CA VAL A 429 -20.76 -3.78 -16.36
C VAL A 429 -20.98 -3.59 -17.85
N ALA A 430 -19.92 -3.35 -18.59
CA ALA A 430 -19.92 -3.28 -20.04
C ALA A 430 -18.98 -4.33 -20.64
N SER A 431 -19.24 -4.74 -21.89
CA SER A 431 -18.27 -5.47 -22.69
C SER A 431 -17.26 -4.48 -23.27
N GLY A 432 -15.96 -4.78 -23.16
CA GLY A 432 -14.90 -4.07 -23.86
C GLY A 432 -14.67 -4.63 -25.25
#